data_d5a74af9090d4016ea304f345ca5778f
#
_entry.id   d5a74af9090d4016ea304f345ca5778f
#
_cell.length_a   1.000
_cell.length_b   1.000
_cell.length_c   1.000
_cell.angle_alpha   90.00
_cell.angle_beta   90.00
_cell.angle_gamma   90.00
#
_symmetry.space_group_name_H-M   'P 1'
#
loop_
_entity.id
_entity.type
_entity.pdbx_description
1 polymer ?
#
loop_
_entity_poly.entity_id
_entity_poly.type
_entity_poly.pdbx_seq_one_letter_code
_entity_poly.pdbx_strand_id
1 'polypeptide(L)'
;DTHLLEQAVGAGCELMRPAKVTSLELHKGGEQVFTVDFQQQQRTIRARWIVDASGRAAMIARKLGHFRPNLDHPINAVWARFTGAKEWDSYEWREKFPEMANACRTSREWATNHLMGYGWWCWIIPLRGGDVSAGVVYDSRIFDLPTGANLAQRLHNHLISHPVGRAIFAEARAIEGDIHAFSSLPYWSEK
;
A
#
# COMPACT_ATOMS: atom_id res chain seq x y z
N ASP A 1 -1.51 -9.12 -8.88
CA ASP A 1 -0.06 -9.10 -9.14
C ASP A 1 0.49 -10.47 -9.52
N THR A 2 0.08 -11.58 -8.86
CA THR A 2 0.58 -12.95 -9.16
C THR A 2 0.39 -13.32 -10.62
N HIS A 3 -0.78 -13.07 -11.20
CA HIS A 3 -1.07 -13.36 -12.60
C HIS A 3 -0.11 -12.62 -13.56
N LEU A 4 0.19 -11.34 -13.32
CA LEU A 4 1.14 -10.59 -14.15
C LEU A 4 2.56 -11.15 -14.05
N LEU A 5 2.94 -11.62 -12.86
CA LEU A 5 4.24 -12.25 -12.66
C LEU A 5 4.33 -13.58 -13.43
N GLU A 6 3.28 -14.39 -13.38
CA GLU A 6 3.18 -15.64 -14.16
C GLU A 6 3.24 -15.40 -15.67
N GLN A 7 2.55 -14.35 -16.15
CA GLN A 7 2.64 -13.94 -17.56
C GLN A 7 4.06 -13.52 -17.96
N ALA A 8 4.76 -12.77 -17.11
CA ALA A 8 6.14 -12.37 -17.36
C ALA A 8 7.08 -13.59 -17.46
N VAL A 9 6.94 -14.55 -16.54
CA VAL A 9 7.69 -15.82 -16.59
C VAL A 9 7.35 -16.60 -17.85
N GLY A 10 6.08 -16.72 -18.21
CA GLY A 10 5.63 -17.36 -19.44
C GLY A 10 6.16 -16.69 -20.71
N ALA A 11 6.43 -15.38 -20.65
CA ALA A 11 7.05 -14.62 -21.73
C ALA A 11 8.59 -14.74 -21.78
N GLY A 12 9.19 -15.55 -20.91
CA GLY A 12 10.63 -15.83 -20.88
C GLY A 12 11.43 -15.02 -19.86
N CYS A 13 10.78 -14.30 -18.92
CA CYS A 13 11.50 -13.65 -17.83
C CYS A 13 11.96 -14.68 -16.78
N GLU A 14 13.22 -14.56 -16.33
CA GLU A 14 13.73 -15.36 -15.21
C GLU A 14 13.25 -14.74 -13.88
N LEU A 15 12.59 -15.55 -13.06
CA LEU A 15 12.14 -15.16 -11.71
C LEU A 15 13.05 -15.77 -10.66
N MET A 16 13.72 -14.93 -9.87
CA MET A 16 14.50 -15.34 -8.70
C MET A 16 13.73 -14.97 -7.42
N ARG A 17 13.07 -15.93 -6.78
CA ARG A 17 12.28 -15.72 -5.57
C ARG A 17 12.32 -16.95 -4.65
N PRO A 18 12.71 -16.81 -3.36
CA PRO A 18 13.24 -15.60 -2.75
C PRO A 18 14.65 -15.30 -3.22
N ALA A 19 14.98 -14.00 -3.35
CA ALA A 19 16.32 -13.56 -3.69
C ALA A 19 16.63 -12.21 -3.02
N LYS A 20 17.91 -11.95 -2.74
CA LYS A 20 18.37 -10.71 -2.14
C LYS A 20 19.52 -10.12 -2.97
N VAL A 21 19.36 -8.87 -3.42
CA VAL A 21 20.45 -8.12 -4.02
C VAL A 21 21.43 -7.70 -2.93
N THR A 22 22.69 -8.12 -3.05
CA THR A 22 23.74 -7.88 -2.04
C THR A 22 24.76 -6.83 -2.49
N SER A 23 24.97 -6.68 -3.80
CA SER A 23 25.79 -5.60 -4.34
C SER A 23 25.20 -5.06 -5.63
N LEU A 24 25.58 -3.84 -5.95
CA LEU A 24 25.14 -3.14 -7.15
C LEU A 24 26.27 -2.22 -7.62
N GLU A 25 26.70 -2.38 -8.86
CA GLU A 25 27.68 -1.53 -9.54
C GLU A 25 27.00 -0.86 -10.72
N LEU A 26 26.97 0.48 -10.70
CA LEU A 26 26.32 1.29 -11.73
C LEU A 26 27.37 1.97 -12.59
N HIS A 27 27.30 1.73 -13.90
CA HIS A 27 28.23 2.26 -14.89
C HIS A 27 27.53 3.21 -15.85
N LYS A 28 28.10 4.39 -16.04
CA LYS A 28 27.58 5.37 -17.00
C LYS A 28 27.94 4.91 -18.43
N GLY A 29 26.91 4.59 -19.22
CA GLY A 29 27.08 4.17 -20.60
C GLY A 29 27.58 2.72 -20.80
N GLY A 30 27.53 1.89 -19.76
CA GLY A 30 27.95 0.48 -19.79
C GLY A 30 26.93 -0.48 -19.21
N GLU A 31 27.32 -1.74 -19.12
CA GLU A 31 26.51 -2.75 -18.43
C GLU A 31 26.50 -2.50 -16.94
N GLN A 32 25.32 -2.62 -16.35
CA GLN A 32 25.11 -2.60 -14.92
C GLN A 32 25.40 -3.99 -14.36
N VAL A 33 26.05 -4.06 -13.21
CA VAL A 33 26.42 -5.33 -12.58
C VAL A 33 25.82 -5.39 -11.18
N PHE A 34 25.18 -6.51 -10.84
CA PHE A 34 24.68 -6.72 -9.50
C PHE A 34 24.82 -8.18 -9.07
N THR A 35 25.01 -8.38 -7.77
CA THR A 35 25.11 -9.70 -7.16
C THR A 35 23.84 -10.01 -6.41
N VAL A 36 23.35 -11.21 -6.57
CA VAL A 36 22.12 -11.71 -5.96
C VAL A 36 22.41 -12.98 -5.18
N ASP A 37 21.97 -13.03 -3.93
CA ASP A 37 21.86 -14.28 -3.17
C ASP A 37 20.57 -14.97 -3.55
N PHE A 38 20.69 -16.12 -4.19
CA PHE A 38 19.56 -16.94 -4.62
C PHE A 38 19.89 -18.43 -4.39
N GLN A 39 19.00 -19.15 -3.70
CA GLN A 39 19.18 -20.56 -3.38
C GLN A 39 20.54 -20.87 -2.73
N GLN A 40 20.96 -20.06 -1.76
CA GLN A 40 22.24 -20.17 -1.04
C GLN A 40 23.50 -20.02 -1.92
N GLN A 41 23.35 -19.49 -3.13
CA GLN A 41 24.43 -19.20 -4.05
C GLN A 41 24.45 -17.73 -4.44
N GLN A 42 25.65 -17.19 -4.58
CA GLN A 42 25.81 -15.86 -5.16
C GLN A 42 25.87 -15.96 -6.69
N ARG A 43 25.04 -15.14 -7.35
CA ARG A 43 25.02 -15.00 -8.81
C ARG A 43 25.31 -13.55 -9.19
N THR A 44 26.26 -13.36 -10.09
CA THR A 44 26.51 -12.05 -10.71
C THR A 44 25.70 -11.93 -11.98
N ILE A 45 24.90 -10.87 -12.05
CA ILE A 45 24.04 -10.56 -13.19
C ILE A 45 24.54 -9.30 -13.86
N ARG A 46 24.59 -9.31 -15.18
CA ARG A 46 24.93 -8.16 -16.02
C ARG A 46 23.70 -7.76 -16.84
N ALA A 47 23.38 -6.47 -16.85
CA ALA A 47 22.22 -5.97 -17.58
C ALA A 47 22.52 -4.60 -18.18
N ARG A 48 21.94 -4.32 -19.35
CA ARG A 48 22.00 -2.98 -19.96
C ARG A 48 21.21 -1.96 -19.17
N TRP A 49 20.13 -2.39 -18.52
CA TRP A 49 19.23 -1.56 -17.71
C TRP A 49 18.91 -2.24 -16.39
N ILE A 50 18.77 -1.44 -15.34
CA ILE A 50 18.24 -1.87 -14.04
C ILE A 50 17.07 -0.98 -13.71
N VAL A 51 15.98 -1.59 -13.25
CA VAL A 51 14.83 -0.88 -12.68
C VAL A 51 14.77 -1.18 -11.20
N ASP A 52 14.90 -0.13 -10.37
CA ASP A 52 14.77 -0.25 -8.92
C ASP A 52 13.30 -0.17 -8.50
N ALA A 53 12.69 -1.32 -8.27
CA ALA A 53 11.34 -1.44 -7.74
C ALA A 53 11.34 -1.82 -6.24
N SER A 54 12.42 -1.51 -5.51
CA SER A 54 12.58 -1.87 -4.08
C SER A 54 11.73 -1.03 -3.12
N GLY A 55 10.87 -0.15 -3.65
CA GLY A 55 9.99 0.70 -2.85
C GLY A 55 10.81 1.59 -1.91
N ARG A 56 10.47 1.59 -0.63
CA ARG A 56 11.16 2.44 0.37
C ARG A 56 12.63 2.09 0.62
N ALA A 57 13.09 0.91 0.23
CA ALA A 57 14.51 0.59 0.29
C ALA A 57 15.31 1.51 -0.64
N ALA A 58 14.71 1.96 -1.77
CA ALA A 58 15.27 2.95 -2.69
C ALA A 58 16.77 2.70 -2.95
N MET A 59 17.11 1.46 -3.31
CA MET A 59 18.49 0.96 -3.32
C MET A 59 19.39 1.80 -4.22
N ILE A 60 18.94 2.11 -5.43
CA ILE A 60 19.73 2.93 -6.39
C ILE A 60 19.85 4.36 -5.89
N ALA A 61 18.74 4.99 -5.47
CA ALA A 61 18.76 6.37 -5.00
C ALA A 61 19.68 6.54 -3.77
N ARG A 62 19.67 5.58 -2.84
CA ARG A 62 20.57 5.60 -1.68
C ARG A 62 22.03 5.39 -2.07
N LYS A 63 22.29 4.45 -2.97
CA LYS A 63 23.66 4.20 -3.45
C LYS A 63 24.27 5.42 -4.14
N LEU A 64 23.47 6.15 -4.91
CA LEU A 64 23.88 7.37 -5.60
C LEU A 64 23.88 8.62 -4.72
N GLY A 65 23.45 8.52 -3.46
CA GLY A 65 23.31 9.69 -2.58
C GLY A 65 22.16 10.63 -2.96
N HIS A 66 21.22 10.17 -3.77
CA HIS A 66 20.08 10.96 -4.26
C HIS A 66 18.83 10.86 -3.37
N PHE A 67 18.82 9.94 -2.41
CA PHE A 67 17.67 9.76 -1.52
C PHE A 67 17.52 10.97 -0.59
N ARG A 68 16.32 11.57 -0.58
CA ARG A 68 15.95 12.65 0.34
C ARG A 68 14.61 12.33 0.99
N PRO A 69 14.53 12.23 2.33
CA PRO A 69 13.25 12.15 3.01
C PRO A 69 12.47 13.45 2.80
N ASN A 70 11.17 13.35 2.59
CA ASN A 70 10.32 14.54 2.48
C ASN A 70 9.89 14.98 3.89
N LEU A 71 10.66 15.87 4.50
CA LEU A 71 10.39 16.39 5.85
C LEU A 71 9.26 17.43 5.85
N ASP A 72 8.97 18.05 4.71
CA ASP A 72 7.90 19.04 4.60
C ASP A 72 6.52 18.37 4.56
N HIS A 73 6.48 17.08 4.27
CA HIS A 73 5.26 16.30 4.16
C HIS A 73 5.39 14.93 4.86
N PRO A 74 5.56 14.91 6.20
CA PRO A 74 5.84 13.70 6.98
C PRO A 74 4.59 12.85 7.19
N ILE A 75 4.11 12.24 6.12
CA ILE A 75 2.90 11.42 6.13
C ILE A 75 3.17 10.04 6.67
N ASN A 76 2.27 9.56 7.51
CA ASN A 76 2.20 8.20 8.02
C ASN A 76 1.06 7.43 7.33
N ALA A 77 1.16 6.11 7.32
CA ALA A 77 0.08 5.24 6.88
C ALA A 77 -0.08 4.05 7.82
N VAL A 78 -1.33 3.66 8.05
CA VAL A 78 -1.70 2.46 8.79
C VAL A 78 -2.81 1.75 8.02
N TRP A 79 -2.68 0.43 7.81
CA TRP A 79 -3.72 -0.33 7.10
C TRP A 79 -3.76 -1.79 7.51
N ALA A 80 -4.91 -2.40 7.23
CA ALA A 80 -5.14 -3.83 7.37
C ALA A 80 -6.15 -4.32 6.33
N ARG A 81 -6.26 -5.64 6.17
CA ARG A 81 -7.44 -6.26 5.58
C ARG A 81 -8.47 -6.50 6.68
N PHE A 82 -9.72 -6.33 6.32
CA PHE A 82 -10.87 -6.51 7.21
C PHE A 82 -11.79 -7.56 6.62
N THR A 83 -12.28 -8.45 7.48
CA THR A 83 -13.36 -9.38 7.17
C THR A 83 -14.66 -8.92 7.82
N GLY A 84 -15.81 -9.30 7.27
CA GLY A 84 -17.13 -8.92 7.78
C GLY A 84 -17.53 -7.45 7.52
N ALA A 85 -16.84 -6.76 6.61
CA ALA A 85 -17.25 -5.46 6.13
C ALA A 85 -18.55 -5.59 5.32
N LYS A 86 -19.50 -4.65 5.49
CA LYS A 86 -20.73 -4.63 4.71
C LYS A 86 -20.46 -4.16 3.29
N GLU A 87 -21.23 -4.67 2.35
CA GLU A 87 -21.11 -4.32 0.94
C GLU A 87 -21.51 -2.86 0.69
N TRP A 88 -20.70 -2.20 -0.14
CA TRP A 88 -21.09 -0.95 -0.76
C TRP A 88 -22.30 -1.18 -1.67
N ASP A 89 -23.12 -0.14 -1.83
CA ASP A 89 -24.29 -0.18 -2.71
C ASP A 89 -25.35 -1.23 -2.35
N SER A 90 -25.28 -1.86 -1.16
CA SER A 90 -26.39 -2.65 -0.63
C SER A 90 -27.66 -1.78 -0.51
N TYR A 91 -28.83 -2.41 -0.49
CA TYR A 91 -30.09 -1.70 -0.36
C TYR A 91 -30.11 -0.78 0.87
N GLU A 92 -29.71 -1.30 2.05
CA GLU A 92 -29.61 -0.52 3.29
C GLU A 92 -28.65 0.66 3.19
N TRP A 93 -27.54 0.47 2.49
CA TRP A 93 -26.56 1.53 2.30
C TRP A 93 -27.10 2.64 1.38
N ARG A 94 -27.79 2.28 0.30
CA ARG A 94 -28.41 3.22 -0.65
C ARG A 94 -29.53 4.03 0.00
N GLU A 95 -30.35 3.41 0.84
CA GLU A 95 -31.37 4.13 1.62
C GLU A 95 -30.74 5.13 2.59
N LYS A 96 -29.65 4.75 3.24
CA LYS A 96 -28.97 5.59 4.22
C LYS A 96 -28.19 6.75 3.61
N PHE A 97 -27.64 6.56 2.41
CA PHE A 97 -26.80 7.53 1.71
C PHE A 97 -27.25 7.75 0.26
N PRO A 98 -28.48 8.23 0.01
CA PRO A 98 -29.04 8.31 -1.34
C PRO A 98 -28.28 9.27 -2.26
N GLU A 99 -27.75 10.37 -1.75
CA GLU A 99 -26.96 11.31 -2.54
C GLU A 99 -25.67 10.66 -3.05
N MET A 100 -24.98 9.92 -2.20
CA MET A 100 -23.78 9.21 -2.58
C MET A 100 -24.07 8.04 -3.53
N ALA A 101 -25.18 7.34 -3.33
CA ALA A 101 -25.61 6.26 -4.21
C ALA A 101 -25.91 6.76 -5.63
N ASN A 102 -26.52 7.92 -5.76
CA ASN A 102 -26.89 8.52 -7.04
C ASN A 102 -25.74 9.26 -7.72
N ALA A 103 -24.70 9.66 -6.99
CA ALA A 103 -23.54 10.36 -7.53
C ALA A 103 -22.60 9.46 -8.35
N CYS A 104 -22.66 8.14 -8.14
CA CYS A 104 -21.78 7.19 -8.81
C CYS A 104 -22.56 6.31 -9.79
N ARG A 105 -22.11 6.23 -11.04
CA ARG A 105 -22.75 5.41 -12.10
C ARG A 105 -22.28 3.95 -12.12
N THR A 106 -21.16 3.66 -11.48
CA THR A 106 -20.59 2.30 -11.36
C THR A 106 -20.66 1.84 -9.93
N SER A 107 -20.78 0.52 -9.71
CA SER A 107 -20.74 -0.05 -8.36
C SER A 107 -19.42 0.32 -7.66
N ARG A 108 -19.51 0.74 -6.40
CA ARG A 108 -18.37 1.05 -5.55
C ARG A 108 -17.56 -0.18 -5.17
N GLU A 109 -18.10 -1.37 -5.34
CA GLU A 109 -17.40 -2.63 -5.17
C GLU A 109 -16.23 -2.82 -6.16
N TRP A 110 -16.29 -2.12 -7.29
CA TRP A 110 -15.26 -2.17 -8.34
C TRP A 110 -14.29 -0.99 -8.28
N ALA A 111 -14.35 -0.20 -7.22
CA ALA A 111 -13.58 1.02 -7.11
C ALA A 111 -12.83 1.12 -5.79
N THR A 112 -11.75 1.88 -5.78
CA THR A 112 -11.15 2.38 -4.55
C THR A 112 -12.02 3.53 -4.04
N ASN A 113 -12.58 3.37 -2.86
CA ASN A 113 -13.37 4.39 -2.21
C ASN A 113 -12.50 5.17 -1.21
N HIS A 114 -12.78 6.47 -1.07
CA HIS A 114 -12.03 7.32 -0.17
C HIS A 114 -12.93 8.05 0.82
N LEU A 115 -12.52 8.09 2.09
CA LEU A 115 -13.03 9.02 3.09
C LEU A 115 -11.95 10.06 3.32
N MET A 116 -12.35 11.33 3.42
CA MET A 116 -11.40 12.42 3.54
C MET A 116 -11.73 13.32 4.72
N GLY A 117 -10.71 13.83 5.39
CA GLY A 117 -10.82 14.80 6.46
C GLY A 117 -9.59 15.68 6.55
N TYR A 118 -9.59 16.64 7.48
CA TYR A 118 -8.46 17.52 7.66
C TYR A 118 -7.25 16.76 8.23
N GLY A 119 -6.18 16.74 7.47
CA GLY A 119 -4.92 16.06 7.84
C GLY A 119 -4.91 14.55 7.62
N TRP A 120 -5.96 13.95 7.03
CA TRP A 120 -6.01 12.52 6.76
C TRP A 120 -6.92 12.16 5.57
N TRP A 121 -6.68 10.99 4.98
CA TRP A 121 -7.61 10.31 4.07
C TRP A 121 -7.51 8.81 4.23
N CYS A 122 -8.63 8.12 4.06
CA CYS A 122 -8.70 6.67 4.07
C CYS A 122 -8.91 6.13 2.66
N TRP A 123 -8.36 4.97 2.37
CA TRP A 123 -8.81 4.15 1.25
C TRP A 123 -9.63 2.98 1.77
N ILE A 124 -10.56 2.54 0.96
CA ILE A 124 -11.39 1.36 1.19
C ILE A 124 -11.47 0.64 -0.15
N ILE A 125 -10.83 -0.51 -0.26
CA ILE A 125 -10.69 -1.29 -1.48
C ILE A 125 -11.32 -2.66 -1.27
N PRO A 126 -12.48 -2.94 -1.87
CA PRO A 126 -13.05 -4.27 -1.88
C PRO A 126 -12.09 -5.26 -2.56
N LEU A 127 -11.93 -6.44 -1.99
CA LEU A 127 -11.07 -7.49 -2.50
C LEU A 127 -11.90 -8.70 -2.91
N ARG A 128 -11.33 -9.51 -3.78
CA ARG A 128 -11.95 -10.79 -4.15
C ARG A 128 -12.10 -11.66 -2.90
N GLY A 129 -13.30 -12.22 -2.70
CA GLY A 129 -13.58 -13.08 -1.56
C GLY A 129 -14.30 -12.40 -0.39
N GLY A 130 -14.65 -11.11 -0.52
CA GLY A 130 -15.44 -10.37 0.46
C GLY A 130 -14.63 -9.62 1.53
N ASP A 131 -13.32 -9.80 1.57
CA ASP A 131 -12.45 -8.98 2.42
C ASP A 131 -12.32 -7.56 1.84
N VAL A 132 -11.94 -6.63 2.70
CA VAL A 132 -11.71 -5.22 2.32
C VAL A 132 -10.34 -4.77 2.81
N SER A 133 -9.51 -4.24 1.91
CA SER A 133 -8.31 -3.51 2.33
C SER A 133 -8.69 -2.09 2.70
N ALA A 134 -8.47 -1.71 3.94
CA ALA A 134 -8.73 -0.35 4.39
C ALA A 134 -7.54 0.20 5.18
N GLY A 135 -7.26 1.47 4.96
CA GLY A 135 -6.18 2.16 5.64
C GLY A 135 -6.36 3.66 5.68
N VAL A 136 -5.55 4.30 6.47
CA VAL A 136 -5.50 5.74 6.63
C VAL A 136 -4.11 6.26 6.37
N VAL A 137 -4.04 7.34 5.61
CA VAL A 137 -2.85 8.18 5.44
C VAL A 137 -3.09 9.47 6.17
N TYR A 138 -2.13 9.90 6.99
CA TYR A 138 -2.31 11.08 7.82
C TYR A 138 -1.00 11.81 8.12
N ASP A 139 -1.10 13.11 8.34
CA ASP A 139 -0.03 13.96 8.82
C ASP A 139 -0.10 14.07 10.34
N SER A 140 0.84 13.46 11.03
CA SER A 140 0.86 13.43 12.50
C SER A 140 1.07 14.80 13.18
N ARG A 141 1.38 15.86 12.42
CA ARG A 141 1.40 17.24 12.94
C ARG A 141 0.00 17.82 13.08
N ILE A 142 -0.97 17.25 12.39
CA ILE A 142 -2.34 17.77 12.25
C ILE A 142 -3.38 16.80 12.81
N PHE A 143 -3.12 15.50 12.71
CA PHE A 143 -4.06 14.45 13.05
C PHE A 143 -3.38 13.27 13.75
N ASP A 144 -4.01 12.78 14.81
CA ASP A 144 -3.65 11.53 15.47
C ASP A 144 -4.76 10.51 15.38
N LEU A 145 -4.38 9.24 15.21
CA LEU A 145 -5.34 8.14 15.28
C LEU A 145 -5.98 8.07 16.67
N PRO A 146 -7.30 7.77 16.75
CA PRO A 146 -7.99 7.54 18.02
C PRO A 146 -7.25 6.55 18.92
N THR A 147 -7.51 6.62 20.22
CA THR A 147 -6.99 5.65 21.18
C THR A 147 -7.57 4.26 20.94
N GLY A 148 -6.84 3.22 21.33
CA GLY A 148 -7.26 1.82 21.25
C GLY A 148 -6.22 0.90 21.88
N ALA A 149 -6.60 -0.34 22.17
CA ALA A 149 -5.73 -1.32 22.82
C ALA A 149 -4.49 -1.67 21.97
N ASN A 150 -4.61 -1.60 20.66
CA ASN A 150 -3.54 -1.83 19.71
C ASN A 150 -3.79 -1.03 18.41
N LEU A 151 -2.85 -1.11 17.48
CA LEU A 151 -2.91 -0.33 16.24
C LEU A 151 -4.11 -0.70 15.35
N ALA A 152 -4.47 -1.98 15.28
CA ALA A 152 -5.64 -2.44 14.54
C ALA A 152 -6.95 -1.86 15.10
N GLN A 153 -7.08 -1.81 16.44
CA GLN A 153 -8.22 -1.18 17.12
C GLN A 153 -8.26 0.33 16.86
N ARG A 154 -7.11 1.02 16.88
CA ARG A 154 -7.03 2.45 16.58
C ARG A 154 -7.47 2.76 15.15
N LEU A 155 -7.03 1.95 14.17
CA LEU A 155 -7.46 2.06 12.78
C LEU A 155 -8.97 1.83 12.66
N HIS A 156 -9.49 0.76 13.26
CA HIS A 156 -10.92 0.46 13.26
C HIS A 156 -11.74 1.60 13.88
N ASN A 157 -11.33 2.10 15.04
CA ASN A 157 -11.99 3.23 15.70
C ASN A 157 -12.04 4.47 14.80
N HIS A 158 -10.97 4.72 14.03
CA HIS A 158 -10.93 5.81 13.07
C HIS A 158 -11.94 5.58 11.93
N LEU A 159 -11.96 4.40 11.33
CA LEU A 159 -12.89 4.06 10.25
C LEU A 159 -14.35 4.23 10.68
N ILE A 160 -14.73 3.73 11.87
CA ILE A 160 -16.12 3.84 12.38
C ILE A 160 -16.47 5.22 12.94
N SER A 161 -15.52 6.11 13.13
CA SER A 161 -15.81 7.50 13.51
C SER A 161 -16.53 8.27 12.40
N HIS A 162 -16.27 7.93 11.14
CA HIS A 162 -16.95 8.50 9.98
C HIS A 162 -18.30 7.78 9.73
N PRO A 163 -19.41 8.49 9.45
CA PRO A 163 -20.73 7.87 9.28
C PRO A 163 -20.78 6.76 8.23
N VAL A 164 -20.17 6.98 7.06
CA VAL A 164 -20.06 5.97 5.99
C VAL A 164 -19.16 4.82 6.42
N GLY A 165 -18.02 5.10 7.03
CA GLY A 165 -17.12 4.09 7.57
C GLY A 165 -17.80 3.21 8.61
N ARG A 166 -18.59 3.79 9.51
CA ARG A 166 -19.39 3.05 10.49
C ARG A 166 -20.42 2.12 9.83
N ALA A 167 -21.08 2.57 8.77
CA ALA A 167 -22.04 1.74 8.06
C ALA A 167 -21.40 0.48 7.45
N ILE A 168 -20.13 0.54 7.10
CA ILE A 168 -19.40 -0.55 6.46
C ILE A 168 -18.64 -1.40 7.48
N PHE A 169 -17.97 -0.77 8.46
CA PHE A 169 -17.01 -1.43 9.33
C PHE A 169 -17.48 -1.69 10.76
N ALA A 170 -18.73 -1.34 11.14
CA ALA A 170 -19.17 -1.49 12.54
C ALA A 170 -18.96 -2.91 13.09
N GLU A 171 -19.18 -3.92 12.28
CA GLU A 171 -19.03 -5.34 12.63
C GLU A 171 -17.78 -5.99 12.05
N ALA A 172 -17.02 -5.24 11.22
CA ALA A 172 -15.82 -5.74 10.59
C ALA A 172 -14.67 -5.91 11.59
N ARG A 173 -13.78 -6.83 11.30
CA ARG A 173 -12.61 -7.11 12.12
C ARG A 173 -11.36 -7.14 11.26
N ALA A 174 -10.30 -6.50 11.73
CA ALA A 174 -8.99 -6.65 11.08
C ALA A 174 -8.55 -8.11 11.14
N ILE A 175 -8.00 -8.62 10.05
CA ILE A 175 -7.44 -9.97 10.00
C ILE A 175 -6.21 -10.00 10.93
N GLU A 176 -6.14 -11.02 11.77
CA GLU A 176 -5.06 -11.17 12.74
C GLU A 176 -3.69 -11.23 12.03
N GLY A 177 -2.73 -10.48 12.56
CA GLY A 177 -1.38 -10.39 11.98
C GLY A 177 -1.26 -9.57 10.69
N ASP A 178 -2.36 -9.00 10.17
CA ASP A 178 -2.36 -8.25 8.91
C ASP A 178 -2.42 -6.72 9.12
N ILE A 179 -1.88 -6.23 10.22
CA ILE A 179 -1.74 -4.81 10.46
C ILE A 179 -0.38 -4.30 10.00
N HIS A 180 -0.37 -3.26 9.20
CA HIS A 180 0.83 -2.63 8.66
C HIS A 180 0.88 -1.15 9.00
N ALA A 181 2.09 -0.64 9.21
CA ALA A 181 2.30 0.78 9.44
C ALA A 181 3.62 1.25 8.83
N PHE A 182 3.60 2.45 8.29
CA PHE A 182 4.79 3.19 7.89
C PHE A 182 4.74 4.61 8.40
N SER A 183 5.88 5.08 8.86
CA SER A 183 6.07 6.48 9.25
C SER A 183 6.94 7.20 8.22
N SER A 184 6.70 8.49 8.04
CA SER A 184 7.48 9.35 7.13
C SER A 184 7.64 8.73 5.75
N LEU A 185 6.51 8.36 5.14
CA LEU A 185 6.42 7.62 3.87
C LEU A 185 7.09 8.32 2.69
N PRO A 186 6.86 9.63 2.46
CA PRO A 186 7.31 10.27 1.25
C PRO A 186 8.82 10.50 1.24
N TYR A 187 9.40 10.27 0.10
CA TYR A 187 10.76 10.66 -0.24
C TYR A 187 10.83 11.06 -1.71
N TRP A 188 11.88 11.75 -2.09
CA TRP A 188 12.21 12.01 -3.49
C TRP A 188 13.64 11.60 -3.81
N SER A 189 13.92 11.49 -5.10
CA SER A 189 15.27 11.33 -5.62
C SER A 189 15.72 12.67 -6.21
N GLU A 190 16.80 13.21 -5.66
CA GLU A 190 17.42 14.46 -6.10
C GLU A 190 18.72 14.14 -6.84
N LYS A 191 18.86 14.70 -8.06
CA LYS A 191 20.10 14.60 -8.83
C LYS A 191 20.97 15.80 -8.55
#